data_684601d1d5abea7ac5a7e5b4a73708cf
#
_entry.id   684601d1d5abea7ac5a7e5b4a73708cf
#
_cell.length_a   1.000
_cell.length_b   1.000
_cell.length_c   1.000
_cell.angle_alpha   90.00
_cell.angle_beta   90.00
_cell.angle_gamma   90.00
#
_symmetry.space_group_name_H-M   'P 1'
#
loop_
_entity.id
_entity.type
_entity.pdbx_description
1 polymer ?
#
loop_
_entity_poly.entity_id
_entity_poly.type
_entity_poly.pdbx_seq_one_letter_code
_entity_poly.pdbx_strand_id
1 'polypeptide(L)'
;GSVRSLSKTEKILADISKHIDPKGNLEFCELDLLKEEGWNEAMKGCEYVLHVASPFINKEPKDENLYIKPAVEGTQRALRAAKKAGIKRMVLTSSMVSMLGDADKSTVLNQSTWTNISSKNVSAYAKSKTLAEKSAWKFIEDQDKETPLELAVINPGPVFGPTLSGDLSGASMGMFRDLIQGKMPMLPQASINMSDVRDIAKIHVLALENKAANGQRFIVGTEKAYSFQEMAQILKSNGYEKVSTKVAPNFLLMLMSNFNRDLKSMRDFIGKTYDADVSPAMKTFNWKP
;
A
#
# COMPACT_ATOMS: atom_id res chain seq x y z
N GLY A 1 -7.50 -10.25 14.64
CA GLY A 1 -6.51 -9.32 14.08
C GLY A 1 -5.17 -9.42 14.79
N SER A 2 -4.11 -8.89 14.16
CA SER A 2 -2.78 -8.88 14.79
C SER A 2 -2.25 -7.48 15.02
N VAL A 3 -1.49 -7.30 16.10
CA VAL A 3 -0.82 -6.06 16.50
C VAL A 3 0.59 -6.37 16.98
N ARG A 4 1.51 -5.38 16.93
CA ARG A 4 2.88 -5.55 17.48
C ARG A 4 2.92 -5.49 19.01
N SER A 5 1.87 -5.00 19.65
CA SER A 5 1.74 -4.97 21.12
C SER A 5 0.26 -4.93 21.47
N LEU A 6 -0.14 -5.84 22.34
CA LEU A 6 -1.52 -5.94 22.85
C LEU A 6 -1.95 -4.70 23.62
N SER A 7 -1.03 -3.87 24.12
CA SER A 7 -1.36 -2.59 24.76
C SER A 7 -2.12 -1.59 23.88
N LYS A 8 -2.17 -1.83 22.56
CA LYS A 8 -2.90 -0.98 21.59
C LYS A 8 -4.33 -1.45 21.33
N THR A 9 -4.70 -2.64 21.77
CA THR A 9 -5.96 -3.29 21.36
C THR A 9 -7.19 -2.60 21.92
N GLU A 10 -7.14 -2.14 23.16
CA GLU A 10 -8.27 -1.39 23.77
C GLU A 10 -8.61 -0.15 22.96
N LYS A 11 -7.59 0.64 22.55
CA LYS A 11 -7.81 1.83 21.73
C LYS A 11 -8.38 1.47 20.36
N ILE A 12 -7.83 0.44 19.70
CA ILE A 12 -8.29 -0.01 18.39
C ILE A 12 -9.75 -0.47 18.48
N LEU A 13 -10.08 -1.27 19.50
CA LEU A 13 -11.43 -1.74 19.72
C LEU A 13 -12.40 -0.57 19.98
N ALA A 14 -12.00 0.39 20.84
CA ALA A 14 -12.79 1.58 21.10
C ALA A 14 -13.03 2.43 19.83
N ASP A 15 -12.02 2.56 18.97
CA ASP A 15 -12.16 3.30 17.71
C ASP A 15 -13.10 2.57 16.72
N ILE A 16 -13.04 1.24 16.63
CA ILE A 16 -13.95 0.42 15.81
C ILE A 16 -15.38 0.50 16.36
N SER A 17 -15.55 0.41 17.67
CA SER A 17 -16.86 0.39 18.33
C SER A 17 -17.65 1.72 18.20
N LYS A 18 -17.00 2.81 17.80
CA LYS A 18 -17.68 4.05 17.41
C LYS A 18 -18.50 3.92 16.12
N HIS A 19 -18.18 2.93 15.29
CA HIS A 19 -18.76 2.74 13.96
C HIS A 19 -19.57 1.45 13.84
N ILE A 20 -19.13 0.40 14.51
CA ILE A 20 -19.79 -0.91 14.51
C ILE A 20 -19.49 -1.64 15.83
N ASP A 21 -20.48 -2.31 16.37
CA ASP A 21 -20.28 -3.23 17.50
C ASP A 21 -19.75 -4.57 16.97
N PRO A 22 -18.52 -4.98 17.31
CA PRO A 22 -17.96 -6.25 16.86
C PRO A 22 -18.58 -7.47 17.56
N LYS A 23 -19.45 -7.28 18.57
CA LYS A 23 -20.20 -8.35 19.28
C LYS A 23 -19.32 -9.52 19.74
N GLY A 24 -18.09 -9.25 20.17
CA GLY A 24 -17.15 -10.28 20.58
C GLY A 24 -16.50 -11.09 19.45
N ASN A 25 -16.78 -10.76 18.19
CA ASN A 25 -16.20 -11.47 17.04
C ASN A 25 -14.80 -10.96 16.61
N LEU A 26 -14.22 -10.04 17.37
CA LEU A 26 -12.89 -9.48 17.10
C LEU A 26 -11.94 -9.83 18.23
N GLU A 27 -10.95 -10.65 17.90
CA GLU A 27 -9.84 -11.01 18.79
C GLU A 27 -8.53 -10.45 18.27
N PHE A 28 -7.56 -10.27 19.17
CA PHE A 28 -6.23 -9.78 18.83
C PHE A 28 -5.14 -10.73 19.31
N CYS A 29 -4.10 -10.87 18.47
CA CYS A 29 -2.86 -11.55 18.83
C CYS A 29 -1.67 -10.63 18.58
N GLU A 30 -0.54 -10.93 19.24
CA GLU A 30 0.71 -10.21 19.03
C GLU A 30 1.52 -10.88 17.92
N LEU A 31 1.86 -10.11 16.86
CA LEU A 31 2.73 -10.55 15.79
C LEU A 31 3.71 -9.46 15.39
N ASP A 32 4.93 -9.85 15.10
CA ASP A 32 5.97 -8.99 14.55
C ASP A 32 6.49 -9.56 13.23
N LEU A 33 6.58 -8.72 12.19
CA LEU A 33 7.11 -9.11 10.88
C LEU A 33 8.55 -9.61 10.92
N LEU A 34 9.31 -9.25 11.97
CA LEU A 34 10.71 -9.63 12.15
C LEU A 34 10.92 -10.85 13.06
N LYS A 35 9.86 -11.40 13.67
CA LYS A 35 9.93 -12.54 14.59
C LYS A 35 9.23 -13.76 14.00
N GLU A 36 9.70 -14.95 14.31
CA GLU A 36 9.08 -16.20 13.86
C GLU A 36 7.94 -16.67 14.78
N GLU A 37 7.91 -16.17 16.01
CA GLU A 37 6.97 -16.61 17.03
C GLU A 37 5.55 -16.11 16.75
N GLY A 38 4.54 -16.90 17.13
CA GLY A 38 3.13 -16.56 17.15
C GLY A 38 2.40 -16.76 15.82
N TRP A 39 3.08 -16.85 14.69
CA TRP A 39 2.43 -16.92 13.38
C TRP A 39 1.55 -18.15 13.19
N ASN A 40 1.99 -19.33 13.62
CA ASN A 40 1.22 -20.57 13.48
C ASN A 40 -0.05 -20.53 14.34
N GLU A 41 0.06 -20.05 15.56
CA GLU A 41 -1.04 -19.92 16.50
C GLU A 41 -2.07 -18.90 16.00
N ALA A 42 -1.60 -17.77 15.46
CA ALA A 42 -2.46 -16.72 14.91
C ALA A 42 -3.27 -17.17 13.70
N MET A 43 -2.78 -18.13 12.93
CA MET A 43 -3.45 -18.65 11.74
C MET A 43 -4.38 -19.83 12.03
N LYS A 44 -4.30 -20.42 13.24
CA LYS A 44 -5.07 -21.61 13.59
C LYS A 44 -6.58 -21.32 13.56
N GLY A 45 -7.32 -22.14 12.82
CA GLY A 45 -8.78 -22.02 12.70
C GLY A 45 -9.25 -20.89 11.79
N CYS A 46 -8.33 -20.14 11.16
CA CYS A 46 -8.69 -19.17 10.15
C CYS A 46 -8.92 -19.87 8.80
N GLU A 47 -9.86 -19.35 8.01
CA GLU A 47 -10.08 -19.79 6.63
C GLU A 47 -9.33 -18.92 5.63
N TYR A 48 -9.19 -17.63 5.94
CA TYR A 48 -8.58 -16.61 5.09
C TYR A 48 -7.61 -15.74 5.86
N VAL A 49 -6.69 -15.09 5.12
CA VAL A 49 -5.74 -14.11 5.67
C VAL A 49 -5.76 -12.85 4.84
N LEU A 50 -5.91 -11.69 5.49
CA LEU A 50 -5.61 -10.39 4.94
C LEU A 50 -4.23 -9.95 5.45
N HIS A 51 -3.20 -10.04 4.61
CA HIS A 51 -1.85 -9.59 4.95
C HIS A 51 -1.65 -8.13 4.54
N VAL A 52 -2.05 -7.22 5.42
CA VAL A 52 -1.99 -5.76 5.21
C VAL A 52 -0.70 -5.16 5.78
N ALA A 53 -0.13 -5.81 6.79
CA ALA A 53 1.04 -5.31 7.51
C ALA A 53 2.27 -5.21 6.61
N SER A 54 2.90 -4.05 6.61
CA SER A 54 4.18 -3.80 5.94
C SER A 54 4.89 -2.66 6.67
N PRO A 55 6.24 -2.65 6.73
CA PRO A 55 6.94 -1.52 7.31
C PRO A 55 6.74 -0.28 6.46
N PHE A 56 6.52 0.85 7.12
CA PHE A 56 6.55 2.15 6.47
C PHE A 56 7.32 3.15 7.36
N ILE A 57 8.28 3.82 6.76
CA ILE A 57 9.12 4.85 7.40
C ILE A 57 8.96 6.13 6.59
N ASN A 58 8.62 7.24 7.22
CA ASN A 58 8.31 8.50 6.52
C ASN A 58 9.50 9.10 5.74
N LYS A 59 10.72 8.57 5.89
CA LYS A 59 11.93 9.09 5.25
C LYS A 59 12.70 7.97 4.58
N GLU A 60 13.33 8.26 3.44
CA GLU A 60 14.23 7.32 2.78
C GLU A 60 15.31 6.84 3.76
N PRO A 61 15.45 5.53 4.02
CA PRO A 61 16.42 5.03 4.98
C PRO A 61 17.85 5.16 4.45
N LYS A 62 18.84 5.15 5.35
CA LYS A 62 20.25 5.04 4.94
C LYS A 62 20.58 3.64 4.46
N ASP A 63 19.96 2.62 5.08
CA ASP A 63 20.05 1.22 4.70
C ASP A 63 18.69 0.75 4.19
N GLU A 64 18.60 0.35 2.92
CA GLU A 64 17.39 -0.15 2.28
C GLU A 64 16.83 -1.40 2.98
N ASN A 65 17.68 -2.18 3.66
CA ASN A 65 17.27 -3.38 4.38
C ASN A 65 16.30 -3.09 5.53
N LEU A 66 16.26 -1.85 6.04
CA LEU A 66 15.25 -1.44 7.03
C LEU A 66 13.82 -1.52 6.47
N TYR A 67 13.66 -1.46 5.14
CA TYR A 67 12.39 -1.70 4.45
C TYR A 67 12.30 -3.12 3.89
N ILE A 68 13.33 -3.55 3.15
CA ILE A 68 13.31 -4.78 2.35
C ILE A 68 13.16 -6.00 3.25
N LYS A 69 14.02 -6.11 4.28
CA LYS A 69 14.04 -7.30 5.14
C LYS A 69 12.69 -7.56 5.82
N PRO A 70 12.09 -6.62 6.58
CA PRO A 70 10.80 -6.89 7.22
C PRO A 70 9.66 -7.07 6.22
N ALA A 71 9.70 -6.43 5.04
CA ALA A 71 8.67 -6.62 4.03
C ALA A 71 8.72 -8.03 3.41
N VAL A 72 9.89 -8.48 3.00
CA VAL A 72 10.08 -9.79 2.36
C VAL A 72 9.92 -10.92 3.38
N GLU A 73 10.66 -10.87 4.48
CA GLU A 73 10.63 -11.93 5.49
C GLU A 73 9.26 -12.02 6.18
N GLY A 74 8.62 -10.87 6.48
CA GLY A 74 7.28 -10.85 7.07
C GLY A 74 6.23 -11.47 6.14
N THR A 75 6.29 -11.16 4.84
CA THR A 75 5.42 -11.78 3.83
C THR A 75 5.66 -13.29 3.75
N GLN A 76 6.92 -13.73 3.77
CA GLN A 76 7.28 -15.15 3.75
C GLN A 76 6.82 -15.89 5.02
N ARG A 77 6.92 -15.26 6.20
CA ARG A 77 6.39 -15.84 7.45
C ARG A 77 4.88 -16.03 7.38
N ALA A 78 4.18 -15.00 6.93
CA ALA A 78 2.72 -15.07 6.77
C ALA A 78 2.31 -16.20 5.79
N LEU A 79 2.98 -16.33 4.65
CA LEU A 79 2.70 -17.37 3.66
C LEU A 79 2.98 -18.78 4.19
N ARG A 80 4.13 -18.99 4.84
CA ARG A 80 4.46 -20.30 5.44
C ARG A 80 3.46 -20.69 6.50
N ALA A 81 3.09 -19.77 7.39
CA ALA A 81 2.11 -20.03 8.44
C ALA A 81 0.71 -20.29 7.87
N ALA A 82 0.29 -19.51 6.87
CA ALA A 82 -0.98 -19.72 6.19
C ALA A 82 -1.04 -21.08 5.49
N LYS A 83 -0.01 -21.46 4.74
CA LYS A 83 0.09 -22.78 4.11
C LYS A 83 0.03 -23.91 5.14
N LYS A 84 0.80 -23.80 6.22
CA LYS A 84 0.84 -24.81 7.30
C LYS A 84 -0.50 -24.95 8.03
N ALA A 85 -1.25 -23.85 8.18
CA ALA A 85 -2.57 -23.85 8.82
C ALA A 85 -3.72 -24.30 7.89
N GLY A 86 -3.44 -24.58 6.60
CA GLY A 86 -4.46 -24.96 5.63
C GLY A 86 -5.39 -23.81 5.23
N ILE A 87 -4.88 -22.57 5.29
CA ILE A 87 -5.62 -21.37 4.85
C ILE A 87 -5.95 -21.53 3.36
N LYS A 88 -7.19 -21.24 3.01
CA LYS A 88 -7.68 -21.32 1.63
C LYS A 88 -7.07 -20.23 0.75
N ARG A 89 -7.12 -18.97 1.20
CA ARG A 89 -6.58 -17.84 0.45
C ARG A 89 -5.98 -16.76 1.33
N MET A 90 -4.86 -16.21 0.85
CA MET A 90 -4.29 -14.97 1.37
C MET A 90 -4.57 -13.84 0.38
N VAL A 91 -5.00 -12.68 0.87
CA VAL A 91 -5.01 -11.41 0.12
C VAL A 91 -3.89 -10.53 0.65
N LEU A 92 -2.93 -10.24 -0.23
CA LEU A 92 -1.74 -9.46 0.09
C LEU A 92 -1.93 -8.00 -0.34
N THR A 93 -1.72 -7.07 0.58
CA THR A 93 -1.63 -5.64 0.25
C THR A 93 -0.22 -5.29 -0.22
N SER A 94 -0.06 -5.18 -1.54
CA SER A 94 1.15 -4.64 -2.14
C SER A 94 1.02 -3.12 -2.35
N SER A 95 1.41 -2.59 -3.49
CA SER A 95 1.28 -1.17 -3.83
C SER A 95 1.48 -0.97 -5.34
N MET A 96 0.91 0.09 -5.92
CA MET A 96 1.23 0.55 -7.27
C MET A 96 2.73 0.79 -7.47
N VAL A 97 3.50 1.11 -6.42
CA VAL A 97 4.96 1.28 -6.53
C VAL A 97 5.70 -0.01 -6.89
N SER A 98 5.04 -1.17 -6.82
CA SER A 98 5.61 -2.43 -7.34
C SER A 98 5.43 -2.59 -8.86
N MET A 99 4.72 -1.66 -9.50
CA MET A 99 4.30 -1.73 -10.91
C MET A 99 4.84 -0.57 -11.77
N LEU A 100 5.75 0.27 -11.29
CA LEU A 100 6.20 1.50 -11.98
C LEU A 100 6.96 1.24 -13.30
N GLY A 101 7.23 -0.01 -13.66
CA GLY A 101 8.02 -0.33 -14.84
C GLY A 101 9.46 0.17 -14.71
N ASP A 102 9.96 0.84 -15.76
CA ASP A 102 11.17 1.60 -15.67
C ASP A 102 10.86 2.96 -15.02
N ALA A 103 11.24 3.11 -13.74
CA ALA A 103 10.94 4.30 -12.95
C ALA A 103 11.58 5.60 -13.48
N ASP A 104 12.32 5.54 -14.58
CA ASP A 104 12.85 6.72 -15.28
C ASP A 104 11.88 7.28 -16.33
N LYS A 105 10.75 6.61 -16.59
CA LYS A 105 9.76 6.99 -17.60
C LYS A 105 8.33 6.95 -17.06
N SER A 106 7.47 7.81 -17.59
CA SER A 106 6.02 7.67 -17.43
C SER A 106 5.53 6.40 -18.13
N THR A 107 4.59 5.70 -17.52
CA THR A 107 4.00 4.48 -18.09
C THR A 107 2.57 4.29 -17.62
N VAL A 108 1.82 3.44 -18.32
CA VAL A 108 0.52 2.96 -17.85
C VAL A 108 0.74 1.69 -17.05
N LEU A 109 0.37 1.74 -15.78
CA LEU A 109 0.47 0.61 -14.87
C LEU A 109 -0.60 -0.44 -15.21
N ASN A 110 -0.22 -1.69 -15.27
CA ASN A 110 -1.15 -2.79 -15.48
C ASN A 110 -0.68 -4.06 -14.74
N GLN A 111 -1.47 -5.13 -14.80
CA GLN A 111 -1.18 -6.37 -14.08
C GLN A 111 0.15 -7.03 -14.45
N SER A 112 0.70 -6.77 -15.63
CA SER A 112 1.97 -7.35 -16.10
C SER A 112 3.20 -6.49 -15.77
N THR A 113 2.99 -5.21 -15.41
CA THR A 113 4.12 -4.31 -15.14
C THR A 113 4.76 -4.59 -13.78
N TRP A 114 6.09 -4.52 -13.74
CA TRP A 114 6.90 -4.65 -12.54
C TRP A 114 7.92 -3.53 -12.48
N THR A 115 8.13 -2.99 -11.28
CA THR A 115 9.17 -1.98 -11.06
C THR A 115 10.55 -2.57 -11.29
N ASN A 116 11.34 -1.89 -12.14
CA ASN A 116 12.75 -2.21 -12.33
C ASN A 116 13.55 -1.72 -11.11
N ILE A 117 13.79 -2.63 -10.16
CA ILE A 117 14.49 -2.33 -8.91
C ILE A 117 15.96 -1.93 -9.08
N SER A 118 16.54 -2.12 -10.27
CA SER A 118 17.93 -1.72 -10.59
C SER A 118 18.04 -0.25 -11.01
N SER A 119 16.89 0.43 -11.26
CA SER A 119 16.91 1.86 -11.58
C SER A 119 17.39 2.68 -10.38
N LYS A 120 18.23 3.68 -10.66
CA LYS A 120 18.83 4.56 -9.64
C LYS A 120 17.82 5.45 -8.92
N ASN A 121 16.66 5.68 -9.56
CA ASN A 121 15.62 6.56 -9.03
C ASN A 121 14.54 5.80 -8.23
N VAL A 122 14.63 4.48 -8.12
CA VAL A 122 13.67 3.68 -7.35
C VAL A 122 13.93 3.81 -5.85
N SER A 123 12.91 4.21 -5.10
CA SER A 123 12.99 4.34 -3.63
C SER A 123 13.13 2.99 -2.94
N ALA A 124 13.68 2.98 -1.73
CA ALA A 124 13.79 1.77 -0.91
C ALA A 124 12.40 1.18 -0.61
N TYR A 125 11.37 2.01 -0.48
CA TYR A 125 10.00 1.57 -0.32
C TYR A 125 9.49 0.82 -1.57
N ALA A 126 9.67 1.39 -2.76
CA ALA A 126 9.25 0.73 -4.01
C ALA A 126 9.99 -0.60 -4.23
N LYS A 127 11.30 -0.65 -3.94
CA LYS A 127 12.08 -1.90 -3.95
C LYS A 127 11.50 -2.91 -2.98
N SER A 128 11.20 -2.52 -1.74
CA SER A 128 10.68 -3.42 -0.71
C SER A 128 9.34 -4.04 -1.09
N LYS A 129 8.40 -3.23 -1.61
CA LYS A 129 7.09 -3.71 -2.06
C LYS A 129 7.20 -4.63 -3.27
N THR A 130 8.07 -4.29 -4.23
CA THR A 130 8.33 -5.13 -5.41
C THR A 130 8.90 -6.49 -5.02
N LEU A 131 9.91 -6.50 -4.14
CA LEU A 131 10.57 -7.73 -3.71
C LEU A 131 9.65 -8.60 -2.84
N ALA A 132 8.88 -8.00 -1.94
CA ALA A 132 7.91 -8.73 -1.12
C ALA A 132 6.83 -9.39 -1.99
N GLU A 133 6.27 -8.65 -2.94
CA GLU A 133 5.25 -9.20 -3.84
C GLU A 133 5.81 -10.30 -4.76
N LYS A 134 6.98 -10.08 -5.37
CA LYS A 134 7.66 -11.13 -6.17
C LYS A 134 7.96 -12.38 -5.34
N SER A 135 8.38 -12.20 -4.09
CA SER A 135 8.64 -13.33 -3.20
C SER A 135 7.37 -14.12 -2.87
N ALA A 136 6.22 -13.42 -2.78
CA ALA A 136 4.94 -14.07 -2.55
C ALA A 136 4.51 -14.91 -3.78
N TRP A 137 4.62 -14.37 -4.98
CA TRP A 137 4.33 -15.11 -6.20
C TRP A 137 5.24 -16.33 -6.38
N LYS A 138 6.54 -16.17 -6.08
CA LYS A 138 7.46 -17.30 -6.12
C LYS A 138 7.08 -18.40 -5.11
N PHE A 139 6.66 -18.04 -3.90
CA PHE A 139 6.16 -19.01 -2.93
C PHE A 139 4.97 -19.80 -3.46
N ILE A 140 4.02 -19.14 -4.12
CA ILE A 140 2.83 -19.76 -4.72
C ILE A 140 3.21 -20.68 -5.89
N GLU A 141 4.22 -20.30 -6.69
CA GLU A 141 4.73 -21.13 -7.79
C GLU A 141 5.43 -22.39 -7.29
N ASP A 142 6.25 -22.26 -6.24
CA ASP A 142 7.10 -23.33 -5.70
C ASP A 142 6.35 -24.28 -4.74
N GLN A 143 5.13 -23.95 -4.28
CA GLN A 143 4.39 -24.77 -3.32
C GLN A 143 3.91 -26.10 -3.92
N ASP A 144 3.71 -27.13 -3.06
CA ASP A 144 3.02 -28.34 -3.50
C ASP A 144 1.58 -28.04 -3.96
N LYS A 145 1.07 -28.87 -4.86
CA LYS A 145 -0.25 -28.69 -5.50
C LYS A 145 -1.37 -29.51 -4.87
N GLU A 146 -1.10 -30.30 -3.85
CA GLU A 146 -2.10 -31.14 -3.21
C GLU A 146 -3.09 -30.27 -2.39
N THR A 147 -2.57 -29.33 -1.63
CA THR A 147 -3.36 -28.36 -0.85
C THR A 147 -2.90 -26.94 -1.09
N PRO A 148 -3.12 -26.38 -2.29
CA PRO A 148 -2.53 -25.08 -2.64
C PRO A 148 -3.13 -23.93 -1.83
N LEU A 149 -2.25 -23.07 -1.29
CA LEU A 149 -2.65 -21.76 -0.79
C LEU A 149 -2.90 -20.85 -2.01
N GLU A 150 -4.10 -20.28 -2.08
CA GLU A 150 -4.43 -19.29 -3.10
C GLU A 150 -3.90 -17.90 -2.71
N LEU A 151 -3.55 -17.08 -3.70
CA LEU A 151 -3.08 -15.72 -3.50
C LEU A 151 -3.79 -14.75 -4.44
N ALA A 152 -4.29 -13.64 -3.87
CA ALA A 152 -4.68 -12.44 -4.61
C ALA A 152 -3.87 -11.26 -4.09
N VAL A 153 -3.49 -10.34 -4.97
CA VAL A 153 -2.70 -9.16 -4.59
C VAL A 153 -3.46 -7.89 -4.94
N ILE A 154 -3.58 -6.99 -3.97
CA ILE A 154 -4.16 -5.67 -4.16
C ILE A 154 -3.03 -4.65 -4.17
N ASN A 155 -2.98 -3.82 -5.21
CA ASN A 155 -1.97 -2.79 -5.45
C ASN A 155 -2.61 -1.39 -5.38
N PRO A 156 -2.81 -0.83 -4.18
CA PRO A 156 -3.34 0.52 -4.05
C PRO A 156 -2.30 1.58 -4.41
N GLY A 157 -2.78 2.76 -4.84
CA GLY A 157 -2.04 4.01 -4.79
C GLY A 157 -1.98 4.57 -3.37
N PRO A 158 -1.59 5.84 -3.20
CA PRO A 158 -1.76 6.53 -1.93
C PRO A 158 -3.21 6.47 -1.48
N VAL A 159 -3.43 5.94 -0.26
CA VAL A 159 -4.77 5.70 0.27
C VAL A 159 -5.23 6.90 1.07
N PHE A 160 -6.39 7.43 0.70
CA PHE A 160 -7.07 8.54 1.35
C PHE A 160 -8.46 8.11 1.83
N GLY A 161 -9.06 8.91 2.69
CA GLY A 161 -10.44 8.71 3.14
C GLY A 161 -10.61 8.90 4.63
N PRO A 162 -11.83 8.73 5.16
CA PRO A 162 -12.12 8.91 6.56
C PRO A 162 -11.38 7.89 7.41
N THR A 163 -10.78 8.35 8.51
CA THR A 163 -10.10 7.48 9.48
C THR A 163 -11.06 7.10 10.60
N LEU A 164 -11.05 5.83 11.03
CA LEU A 164 -11.89 5.38 12.15
C LEU A 164 -11.44 6.00 13.49
N SER A 165 -10.14 6.23 13.64
CA SER A 165 -9.54 6.76 14.87
C SER A 165 -9.40 8.28 14.91
N GLY A 166 -9.63 8.99 13.78
CA GLY A 166 -9.28 10.40 13.62
C GLY A 166 -7.77 10.66 13.48
N ASP A 167 -6.94 9.61 13.47
CA ASP A 167 -5.49 9.74 13.32
C ASP A 167 -5.11 10.01 11.85
N LEU A 168 -4.45 11.15 11.62
CA LEU A 168 -3.96 11.61 10.31
C LEU A 168 -2.43 11.48 10.19
N SER A 169 -1.79 10.68 11.05
CA SER A 169 -0.33 10.50 11.04
C SER A 169 0.18 9.57 9.94
N GLY A 170 -0.71 8.81 9.28
CA GLY A 170 -0.37 7.97 8.14
C GLY A 170 0.24 8.77 6.98
N ALA A 171 1.11 8.13 6.18
CA ALA A 171 1.87 8.81 5.13
C ALA A 171 1.02 9.62 4.16
N SER A 172 0.01 9.01 3.55
CA SER A 172 -0.86 9.69 2.57
C SER A 172 -1.69 10.78 3.24
N MET A 173 -2.29 10.48 4.40
CA MET A 173 -3.09 11.45 5.15
C MET A 173 -2.25 12.59 5.71
N GLY A 174 -1.01 12.31 6.16
CA GLY A 174 -0.05 13.32 6.59
C GLY A 174 0.33 14.27 5.46
N MET A 175 0.63 13.75 4.27
CA MET A 175 0.89 14.54 3.07
C MET A 175 -0.31 15.44 2.71
N PHE A 176 -1.51 14.90 2.74
CA PHE A 176 -2.72 15.64 2.43
C PHE A 176 -3.02 16.74 3.46
N ARG A 177 -2.84 16.44 4.75
CA ARG A 177 -2.92 17.42 5.84
C ARG A 177 -1.92 18.54 5.63
N ASP A 178 -0.67 18.25 5.29
CA ASP A 178 0.38 19.25 5.10
C ASP A 178 0.09 20.13 3.87
N LEU A 179 -0.52 19.56 2.82
CA LEU A 179 -1.01 20.31 1.66
C LEU A 179 -2.10 21.30 2.07
N ILE A 180 -3.14 20.85 2.78
CA ILE A 180 -4.26 21.70 3.27
C ILE A 180 -3.77 22.80 4.20
N GLN A 181 -2.81 22.50 5.06
CA GLN A 181 -2.25 23.46 6.02
C GLN A 181 -1.30 24.48 5.38
N GLY A 182 -1.00 24.37 4.07
CA GLY A 182 -0.08 25.28 3.36
C GLY A 182 1.40 25.04 3.68
N LYS A 183 1.73 23.88 4.28
CA LYS A 183 3.13 23.50 4.59
C LYS A 183 3.95 23.10 3.36
N MET A 184 3.30 22.99 2.21
CA MET A 184 3.92 22.75 0.90
C MET A 184 3.87 24.04 0.06
N PRO A 185 4.82 24.97 0.22
CA PRO A 185 4.80 26.27 -0.46
C PRO A 185 4.97 26.12 -1.99
N MET A 186 5.63 25.05 -2.43
CA MET A 186 5.75 24.64 -3.82
C MET A 186 5.45 23.15 -3.97
N LEU A 187 4.72 22.80 -5.00
CA LEU A 187 4.27 21.44 -5.28
C LEU A 187 5.23 20.72 -6.22
N PRO A 188 5.44 19.40 -6.07
CA PRO A 188 6.19 18.62 -7.05
C PRO A 188 5.41 18.51 -8.37
N GLN A 189 6.11 18.51 -9.50
CA GLN A 189 5.56 18.05 -10.78
C GLN A 189 5.49 16.51 -10.74
N ALA A 190 4.50 16.01 -10.06
CA ALA A 190 4.25 14.58 -9.90
C ALA A 190 2.74 14.34 -9.98
N SER A 191 2.37 13.19 -10.51
CA SER A 191 0.97 12.76 -10.56
C SER A 191 0.82 11.42 -9.86
N ILE A 192 -0.29 11.24 -9.15
CA ILE A 192 -0.58 10.03 -8.38
C ILE A 192 -1.99 9.51 -8.67
N ASN A 193 -2.14 8.20 -8.70
CA ASN A 193 -3.45 7.54 -8.70
C ASN A 193 -3.89 7.38 -7.25
N MET A 194 -5.02 7.98 -6.91
CA MET A 194 -5.53 7.95 -5.54
C MET A 194 -6.41 6.73 -5.31
N SER A 195 -6.37 6.19 -4.11
CA SER A 195 -7.23 5.09 -3.68
C SER A 195 -8.10 5.53 -2.50
N ASP A 196 -9.39 5.21 -2.53
CA ASP A 196 -10.27 5.41 -1.37
C ASP A 196 -10.13 4.23 -0.40
N VAL A 197 -9.93 4.51 0.88
CA VAL A 197 -9.77 3.48 1.91
C VAL A 197 -10.96 2.53 2.00
N ARG A 198 -12.18 3.03 1.70
CA ARG A 198 -13.41 2.23 1.73
C ARG A 198 -13.45 1.23 0.59
N ASP A 199 -12.98 1.64 -0.59
CA ASP A 199 -12.86 0.75 -1.76
C ASP A 199 -11.79 -0.31 -1.53
N ILE A 200 -10.63 0.11 -1.00
CA ILE A 200 -9.56 -0.83 -0.66
C ILE A 200 -10.06 -1.88 0.33
N ALA A 201 -10.71 -1.48 1.41
CA ALA A 201 -11.25 -2.41 2.40
C ALA A 201 -12.28 -3.38 1.78
N LYS A 202 -13.22 -2.84 1.01
CA LYS A 202 -14.25 -3.63 0.32
C LYS A 202 -13.64 -4.66 -0.64
N ILE A 203 -12.67 -4.24 -1.46
CA ILE A 203 -12.05 -5.12 -2.45
C ILE A 203 -11.20 -6.20 -1.77
N HIS A 204 -10.51 -5.89 -0.66
CA HIS A 204 -9.81 -6.91 0.12
C HIS A 204 -10.78 -8.02 0.60
N VAL A 205 -11.94 -7.65 1.11
CA VAL A 205 -12.96 -8.63 1.56
C VAL A 205 -13.51 -9.42 0.38
N LEU A 206 -13.89 -8.75 -0.72
CA LEU A 206 -14.38 -9.42 -1.92
C LEU A 206 -13.36 -10.39 -2.53
N ALA A 207 -12.07 -10.06 -2.46
CA ALA A 207 -11.00 -10.90 -2.99
C ALA A 207 -10.79 -12.19 -2.21
N LEU A 208 -11.27 -12.29 -0.96
CA LEU A 208 -11.18 -13.53 -0.18
C LEU A 208 -11.97 -14.67 -0.83
N GLU A 209 -13.18 -14.40 -1.31
CA GLU A 209 -14.12 -15.43 -1.77
C GLU A 209 -14.25 -15.47 -3.30
N ASN A 210 -13.97 -14.38 -4.01
CA ASN A 210 -14.11 -14.34 -5.45
C ASN A 210 -13.10 -15.26 -6.13
N LYS A 211 -13.55 -16.34 -6.77
CA LYS A 211 -12.67 -17.31 -7.43
C LYS A 211 -11.80 -16.70 -8.53
N ALA A 212 -12.32 -15.69 -9.23
CA ALA A 212 -11.56 -14.99 -10.28
C ALA A 212 -10.41 -14.12 -9.75
N ALA A 213 -10.34 -13.90 -8.42
CA ALA A 213 -9.24 -13.15 -7.81
C ALA A 213 -7.98 -14.01 -7.61
N ASN A 214 -8.11 -15.33 -7.56
CA ASN A 214 -6.95 -16.20 -7.36
C ASN A 214 -5.93 -16.06 -8.51
N GLY A 215 -4.66 -15.95 -8.14
CA GLY A 215 -3.57 -15.82 -9.10
C GLY A 215 -3.49 -14.45 -9.78
N GLN A 216 -4.21 -13.45 -9.29
CA GLN A 216 -4.30 -12.13 -9.92
C GLN A 216 -3.76 -11.02 -9.01
N ARG A 217 -3.27 -9.95 -9.66
CA ARG A 217 -2.91 -8.67 -9.03
C ARG A 217 -3.86 -7.59 -9.54
N PHE A 218 -4.35 -6.74 -8.63
CA PHE A 218 -5.36 -5.73 -8.95
C PHE A 218 -4.89 -4.34 -8.55
N ILE A 219 -4.84 -3.43 -9.51
CA ILE A 219 -4.72 -2.01 -9.22
C ILE A 219 -6.09 -1.51 -8.75
N VAL A 220 -6.12 -0.86 -7.60
CA VAL A 220 -7.34 -0.27 -7.03
C VAL A 220 -7.09 1.19 -6.71
N GLY A 221 -7.62 2.06 -7.53
CA GLY A 221 -7.44 3.52 -7.45
C GLY A 221 -8.07 4.20 -8.66
N THR A 222 -7.80 5.49 -8.82
CA THR A 222 -8.26 6.25 -9.99
C THR A 222 -7.56 5.77 -11.26
N GLU A 223 -8.27 5.74 -12.40
CA GLU A 223 -7.67 5.40 -13.70
C GLU A 223 -6.63 6.45 -14.11
N LYS A 224 -7.03 7.72 -14.03
CA LYS A 224 -6.16 8.86 -14.29
C LYS A 224 -5.34 9.20 -13.05
N ALA A 225 -4.05 9.47 -13.26
CA ALA A 225 -3.23 10.09 -12.24
C ALA A 225 -3.54 11.60 -12.14
N TYR A 226 -3.71 12.08 -10.92
CA TYR A 226 -3.93 13.50 -10.63
C TYR A 226 -2.62 14.15 -10.21
N SER A 227 -2.27 15.27 -10.84
CA SER A 227 -1.11 16.07 -10.43
C SER A 227 -1.35 16.74 -9.08
N PHE A 228 -0.28 16.99 -8.33
CA PHE A 228 -0.37 17.78 -7.11
C PHE A 228 -0.98 19.16 -7.35
N GLN A 229 -0.75 19.75 -8.54
CA GLN A 229 -1.33 21.03 -8.91
C GLN A 229 -2.85 20.94 -9.11
N GLU A 230 -3.36 19.92 -9.82
CA GLU A 230 -4.80 19.69 -9.99
C GLU A 230 -5.48 19.49 -8.61
N MET A 231 -4.89 18.66 -7.75
CA MET A 231 -5.40 18.47 -6.40
C MET A 231 -5.43 19.77 -5.60
N ALA A 232 -4.37 20.57 -5.68
CA ALA A 232 -4.29 21.86 -5.00
C ALA A 232 -5.34 22.86 -5.53
N GLN A 233 -5.58 22.90 -6.83
CA GLN A 233 -6.60 23.74 -7.44
C GLN A 233 -8.00 23.35 -6.96
N ILE A 234 -8.31 22.04 -6.93
CA ILE A 234 -9.58 21.52 -6.42
C ILE A 234 -9.76 21.91 -4.95
N LEU A 235 -8.75 21.74 -4.12
CA LEU A 235 -8.83 22.13 -2.71
C LEU A 235 -9.04 23.63 -2.56
N LYS A 236 -8.30 24.44 -3.31
CA LYS A 236 -8.42 25.89 -3.24
C LYS A 236 -9.81 26.39 -3.65
N SER A 237 -10.40 25.81 -4.72
CA SER A 237 -11.77 26.14 -5.16
C SER A 237 -12.83 25.70 -4.13
N ASN A 238 -12.50 24.78 -3.23
CA ASN A 238 -13.36 24.32 -2.13
C ASN A 238 -13.04 25.01 -0.77
N GLY A 239 -12.40 26.18 -0.79
CA GLY A 239 -12.22 27.03 0.38
C GLY A 239 -10.96 26.78 1.21
N TYR A 240 -10.04 25.93 0.76
CA TYR A 240 -8.74 25.71 1.43
C TYR A 240 -7.72 26.76 0.97
N GLU A 241 -7.87 27.99 1.40
CA GLU A 241 -7.11 29.16 0.89
C GLU A 241 -5.59 29.06 1.11
N LYS A 242 -5.13 28.37 2.16
CA LYS A 242 -3.71 28.17 2.47
C LYS A 242 -2.96 27.30 1.47
N VAL A 243 -3.69 26.56 0.62
CA VAL A 243 -3.10 25.65 -0.36
C VAL A 243 -2.36 26.44 -1.43
N SER A 244 -1.08 26.13 -1.61
CA SER A 244 -0.29 26.68 -2.72
C SER A 244 -0.56 25.89 -4.01
N THR A 245 -0.68 26.61 -5.13
CA THR A 245 -0.76 26.02 -6.48
C THR A 245 0.54 26.20 -7.28
N LYS A 246 1.60 26.75 -6.64
CA LYS A 246 2.90 26.98 -7.27
C LYS A 246 3.63 25.65 -7.44
N VAL A 247 4.19 25.42 -8.61
CA VAL A 247 4.92 24.18 -8.94
C VAL A 247 6.42 24.44 -8.93
N ALA A 248 7.16 23.53 -8.31
CA ALA A 248 8.63 23.60 -8.30
C ALA A 248 9.21 22.99 -9.59
N PRO A 249 10.26 23.58 -10.17
CA PRO A 249 10.96 22.97 -11.30
C PRO A 249 11.56 21.61 -10.93
N ASN A 250 11.40 20.61 -11.79
CA ASN A 250 11.88 19.24 -11.54
C ASN A 250 13.38 19.17 -11.23
N PHE A 251 14.19 19.94 -11.97
CA PHE A 251 15.65 19.93 -11.76
C PHE A 251 16.02 20.37 -10.34
N LEU A 252 15.29 21.35 -9.78
CA LEU A 252 15.49 21.84 -8.43
C LEU A 252 15.13 20.76 -7.39
N LEU A 253 13.97 20.10 -7.58
CA LEU A 253 13.54 19.01 -6.71
C LEU A 253 14.50 17.83 -6.76
N MET A 254 14.97 17.45 -7.95
CA MET A 254 15.95 16.39 -8.14
C MET A 254 17.29 16.73 -7.46
N LEU A 255 17.76 17.98 -7.57
CA LEU A 255 18.96 18.43 -6.88
C LEU A 255 18.78 18.37 -5.37
N MET A 256 17.68 18.94 -4.85
CA MET A 256 17.38 18.96 -3.41
C MET A 256 17.20 17.55 -2.84
N SER A 257 16.71 16.59 -3.62
CA SER A 257 16.51 15.20 -3.19
C SER A 257 17.82 14.47 -2.85
N ASN A 258 18.99 14.99 -3.26
CA ASN A 258 20.27 14.45 -2.82
C ASN A 258 20.56 14.76 -1.34
N PHE A 259 19.98 15.83 -0.82
CA PHE A 259 20.22 16.33 0.55
C PHE A 259 19.00 16.18 1.45
N ASN A 260 17.79 16.03 0.88
CA ASN A 260 16.54 15.89 1.60
C ASN A 260 15.95 14.47 1.40
N ARG A 261 15.87 13.71 2.49
CA ARG A 261 15.43 12.31 2.46
C ARG A 261 13.93 12.16 2.17
N ASP A 262 13.11 13.16 2.49
CA ASP A 262 11.70 13.15 2.17
C ASP A 262 11.49 13.32 0.65
N LEU A 263 12.21 14.25 0.02
CA LEU A 263 12.22 14.40 -1.43
C LEU A 263 12.85 13.20 -2.15
N LYS A 264 13.85 12.57 -1.53
CA LYS A 264 14.48 11.36 -2.08
C LYS A 264 13.48 10.21 -2.20
N SER A 265 12.58 10.04 -1.23
CA SER A 265 11.53 9.01 -1.27
C SER A 265 10.47 9.26 -2.35
N MET A 266 10.41 10.47 -2.92
CA MET A 266 9.46 10.83 -3.98
C MET A 266 10.07 10.80 -5.39
N ARG A 267 11.34 10.44 -5.55
CA ARG A 267 12.04 10.43 -6.86
C ARG A 267 11.33 9.60 -7.92
N ASP A 268 10.69 8.52 -7.49
CA ASP A 268 9.89 7.65 -8.38
C ASP A 268 8.81 8.42 -9.15
N PHE A 269 8.36 9.57 -8.63
CA PHE A 269 7.21 10.33 -9.15
C PHE A 269 7.57 11.68 -9.74
N ILE A 270 8.73 12.29 -9.37
CA ILE A 270 9.10 13.64 -9.83
C ILE A 270 9.20 13.67 -11.36
N GLY A 271 8.40 14.54 -12.00
CA GLY A 271 8.35 14.72 -13.45
C GLY A 271 7.69 13.58 -14.22
N LYS A 272 6.94 12.70 -13.55
CA LYS A 272 6.34 11.52 -14.17
C LYS A 272 4.85 11.43 -13.91
N THR A 273 4.18 10.71 -14.80
CA THR A 273 2.75 10.39 -14.69
C THR A 273 2.59 8.89 -14.90
N TYR A 274 1.81 8.27 -14.04
CA TYR A 274 1.50 6.85 -14.07
C TYR A 274 -0.02 6.69 -14.09
N ASP A 275 -0.62 6.63 -15.26
CA ASP A 275 -2.02 6.21 -15.38
C ASP A 275 -2.13 4.72 -15.08
N ALA A 276 -3.31 4.24 -14.72
CA ALA A 276 -3.49 2.87 -14.27
C ALA A 276 -4.64 2.17 -14.99
N ASP A 277 -4.41 0.97 -15.48
CA ASP A 277 -5.49 0.09 -15.93
C ASP A 277 -6.14 -0.60 -14.72
N VAL A 278 -7.23 -0.03 -14.25
CA VAL A 278 -8.05 -0.58 -13.15
C VAL A 278 -9.17 -1.49 -13.68
N SER A 279 -9.30 -1.67 -14.98
CA SER A 279 -10.37 -2.44 -15.60
C SER A 279 -10.46 -3.90 -15.13
N PRO A 280 -9.34 -4.60 -14.81
CA PRO A 280 -9.42 -5.93 -14.23
C PRO A 280 -10.10 -5.95 -12.86
N ALA A 281 -9.82 -4.97 -11.99
CA ALA A 281 -10.49 -4.85 -10.69
C ALA A 281 -11.97 -4.51 -10.87
N MET A 282 -12.29 -3.57 -11.76
CA MET A 282 -13.69 -3.20 -12.07
C MET A 282 -14.51 -4.40 -12.52
N LYS A 283 -13.98 -5.20 -13.43
CA LYS A 283 -14.66 -6.39 -13.97
C LYS A 283 -14.79 -7.49 -12.91
N THR A 284 -13.71 -7.78 -12.19
CA THR A 284 -13.69 -8.90 -11.23
C THR A 284 -14.56 -8.64 -10.01
N PHE A 285 -14.61 -7.41 -9.52
CA PHE A 285 -15.31 -7.05 -8.28
C PHE A 285 -16.59 -6.26 -8.51
N ASN A 286 -17.01 -6.04 -9.75
CA ASN A 286 -18.14 -5.16 -10.09
C ASN A 286 -18.02 -3.81 -9.36
N TRP A 287 -16.87 -3.20 -9.45
CA TRP A 287 -16.47 -1.98 -8.75
C TRP A 287 -16.16 -0.85 -9.75
N LYS A 288 -16.35 0.39 -9.30
CA LYS A 288 -15.91 1.60 -10.00
C LYS A 288 -15.18 2.50 -9.02
N PRO A 289 -14.10 3.18 -9.47
CA PRO A 289 -13.38 4.13 -8.64
C PRO A 289 -14.23 5.36 -8.29
#